data_3196acaaa0caca877e8e8efc511b69ed
#
_entry.id   3196acaaa0caca877e8e8efc511b69ed
#
_cell.length_a   1.000
_cell.length_b   1.000
_cell.length_c   1.000
_cell.angle_alpha   90.00
_cell.angle_beta   90.00
_cell.angle_gamma   90.00
#
_symmetry.space_group_name_H-M   'P 1'
#
loop_
_entity.id
_entity.type
_entity.pdbx_description
1 polymer ?
#
loop_
_entity_poly.entity_id
_entity_poly.type
_entity_poly.pdbx_seq_one_letter_code
_entity_poly.pdbx_strand_id
1 'polypeptide(L)'
;MDAKKRYEDWLENPYFDENTKNELRRIADDEKEIEERFYKELEFGTGGLRGIIGAGTNRMNIYTVRKATQGLANFILKENVEKKGVAVAFDSRNMSLEFAQEAALCLAANGIKAYVFSSLRPTPILSFALRTLGCTAGIVITASHNPPEYNGYKVYWEDGAQITYPKDVQIIEEVNAVTDYAGAKTMSRKEAEAAGLYQVIGDEIDDQYMKALKSLVIHPEIIREEAQNLKIVYTPLHGTGNIPVRRILKELGFENVYVVKEQELPDGDFPTVSYPNPEDKNAFCLALKLAKEKDADIVLATDPDADRLGVYAKNTKTGEYQSFTGNMSGMLILEYILSQRKEQGTLPENGAVVTTIVSGKMSKEIAKDYGMTLIETLTGFKYIGEQIKFFEQKQDYEYVFGYEESYGCLVGTHARDKDAVAAVMALCEVAAYCRHQGITLCDQMENLFQKYGYYQEGLCTVTLKGQEGAKKIQSMMEQIRENIPEKVGGLKVMRFRDYREDIVKDCVTGVQTVTGLPRSNVLYFELENEAWCCIRPSGTEPKIKFYIGVKGTSDADAAEKRKVLTKAVESLAE
;
A
#
# COMPACT_ATOMS: atom_id res chain seq x y z
N MET A 1 25.34 2.17 -22.65
CA MET A 1 26.34 1.05 -22.59
C MET A 1 25.57 -0.20 -22.93
N ASP A 2 26.11 -1.09 -23.77
CA ASP A 2 25.48 -2.34 -24.17
C ASP A 2 25.31 -3.28 -22.96
N ALA A 3 24.21 -4.02 -22.87
CA ALA A 3 23.91 -4.94 -21.78
C ALA A 3 25.03 -5.98 -21.60
N LYS A 4 25.55 -6.52 -22.70
CA LYS A 4 26.66 -7.48 -22.70
C LYS A 4 27.94 -6.91 -22.06
N LYS A 5 28.27 -5.65 -22.37
CA LYS A 5 29.42 -4.99 -21.76
C LYS A 5 29.26 -4.79 -20.26
N ARG A 6 28.08 -4.41 -19.78
CA ARG A 6 27.81 -4.32 -18.34
C ARG A 6 27.92 -5.66 -17.64
N TYR A 7 27.43 -6.73 -18.28
CA TYR A 7 27.56 -8.09 -17.78
C TYR A 7 29.03 -8.50 -17.65
N GLU A 8 29.86 -8.25 -18.67
CA GLU A 8 31.30 -8.52 -18.66
C GLU A 8 32.01 -7.71 -17.57
N ASP A 9 31.69 -6.40 -17.46
CA ASP A 9 32.23 -5.53 -16.41
C ASP A 9 31.93 -6.09 -15.00
N TRP A 10 30.73 -6.63 -14.76
CA TRP A 10 30.38 -7.22 -13.48
C TRP A 10 31.15 -8.54 -13.19
N LEU A 11 31.43 -9.34 -14.19
CA LEU A 11 32.21 -10.55 -14.05
C LEU A 11 33.68 -10.28 -13.73
N GLU A 12 34.25 -9.24 -14.33
CA GLU A 12 35.68 -8.92 -14.21
C GLU A 12 36.01 -8.05 -13.01
N ASN A 13 35.08 -7.16 -12.60
CA ASN A 13 35.34 -6.21 -11.53
C ASN A 13 35.49 -6.92 -10.16
N PRO A 14 36.63 -6.73 -9.47
CA PRO A 14 36.90 -7.37 -8.18
C PRO A 14 35.96 -6.88 -7.04
N TYR A 15 35.21 -5.81 -7.22
CA TYR A 15 34.24 -5.30 -6.24
C TYR A 15 33.11 -6.28 -6.01
N PHE A 16 32.66 -6.99 -7.05
CA PHE A 16 31.58 -7.96 -6.93
C PHE A 16 32.08 -9.29 -6.37
N ASP A 17 31.33 -9.86 -5.43
CA ASP A 17 31.70 -11.11 -4.78
C ASP A 17 31.58 -12.33 -5.70
N GLU A 18 32.21 -13.45 -5.29
CA GLU A 18 32.21 -14.68 -6.08
C GLU A 18 30.84 -15.34 -6.23
N ASN A 19 29.92 -15.16 -5.28
CA ASN A 19 28.55 -15.69 -5.40
C ASN A 19 27.81 -14.98 -6.52
N THR A 20 27.89 -13.65 -6.58
CA THR A 20 27.37 -12.83 -7.66
C THR A 20 27.95 -13.23 -9.02
N LYS A 21 29.28 -13.39 -9.11
CA LYS A 21 29.94 -13.83 -10.34
C LYS A 21 29.56 -15.25 -10.74
N ASN A 22 29.39 -16.16 -9.78
CA ASN A 22 28.94 -17.52 -10.06
C ASN A 22 27.49 -17.56 -10.57
N GLU A 23 26.61 -16.70 -10.06
CA GLU A 23 25.27 -16.55 -10.61
C GLU A 23 25.31 -16.05 -12.06
N LEU A 24 26.11 -15.04 -12.35
CA LEU A 24 26.27 -14.51 -13.71
C LEU A 24 26.88 -15.54 -14.67
N ARG A 25 27.86 -16.35 -14.25
CA ARG A 25 28.42 -17.43 -15.08
C ARG A 25 27.38 -18.48 -15.49
N ARG A 26 26.33 -18.71 -14.68
CA ARG A 26 25.26 -19.66 -15.00
C ARG A 26 24.40 -19.22 -16.16
N ILE A 27 24.33 -17.92 -16.44
CA ILE A 27 23.53 -17.34 -17.53
C ILE A 27 24.40 -16.94 -18.74
N ALA A 28 25.69 -17.34 -18.78
CA ALA A 28 26.64 -16.90 -19.82
C ALA A 28 26.19 -17.18 -21.26
N ASP A 29 25.42 -18.25 -21.45
CA ASP A 29 24.90 -18.67 -22.76
C ASP A 29 23.42 -18.20 -23.00
N ASP A 30 22.84 -17.45 -22.06
CA ASP A 30 21.46 -16.92 -22.17
C ASP A 30 21.47 -15.40 -22.45
N GLU A 31 21.54 -15.06 -23.73
CA GLU A 31 21.58 -13.66 -24.18
C GLU A 31 20.34 -12.86 -23.76
N LYS A 32 19.17 -13.52 -23.64
CA LYS A 32 17.94 -12.84 -23.23
C LYS A 32 17.97 -12.48 -21.76
N GLU A 33 18.42 -13.40 -20.92
CA GLU A 33 18.56 -13.16 -19.49
C GLU A 33 19.64 -12.11 -19.21
N ILE A 34 20.77 -12.13 -19.96
CA ILE A 34 21.80 -11.07 -19.88
C ILE A 34 21.21 -9.71 -20.25
N GLU A 35 20.49 -9.62 -21.38
CA GLU A 35 19.85 -8.39 -21.81
C GLU A 35 18.88 -7.88 -20.74
N GLU A 36 18.02 -8.73 -20.18
CA GLU A 36 17.03 -8.33 -19.18
C GLU A 36 17.66 -7.84 -17.87
N ARG A 37 18.77 -8.45 -17.46
CA ARG A 37 19.47 -8.07 -16.21
C ARG A 37 20.29 -6.79 -16.35
N PHE A 38 20.70 -6.42 -17.58
CA PHE A 38 21.70 -5.38 -17.80
C PHE A 38 21.30 -4.27 -18.79
N TYR A 39 20.12 -4.32 -19.44
CA TYR A 39 19.72 -3.30 -20.42
C TYR A 39 19.56 -1.90 -19.81
N LYS A 40 19.27 -1.80 -18.51
CA LYS A 40 19.17 -0.56 -17.75
C LYS A 40 19.62 -0.73 -16.30
N GLU A 41 19.71 0.36 -15.58
CA GLU A 41 19.78 0.36 -14.11
C GLU A 41 18.38 0.14 -13.52
N LEU A 42 18.31 -0.49 -12.33
CA LEU A 42 17.06 -0.54 -11.57
C LEU A 42 16.70 0.87 -11.12
N GLU A 43 15.56 1.34 -11.59
CA GLU A 43 15.13 2.72 -11.35
C GLU A 43 14.69 2.91 -9.89
N PHE A 44 15.24 3.93 -9.24
CA PHE A 44 14.67 4.44 -8.00
C PHE A 44 13.45 5.29 -8.37
N GLY A 45 12.25 4.71 -8.19
CA GLY A 45 10.97 5.38 -8.45
C GLY A 45 10.59 6.37 -7.34
N THR A 46 9.43 6.98 -7.45
CA THR A 46 8.92 8.02 -6.53
C THR A 46 8.70 7.58 -5.08
N GLY A 47 9.13 6.41 -4.69
CA GLY A 47 9.02 5.89 -3.32
C GLY A 47 10.08 4.87 -2.97
N GLY A 48 11.00 4.54 -3.90
CA GLY A 48 12.05 3.56 -3.68
C GLY A 48 12.31 2.63 -4.87
N LEU A 49 12.96 1.50 -4.61
CA LEU A 49 13.26 0.46 -5.59
C LEU A 49 12.23 -0.68 -5.51
N ARG A 50 12.00 -1.35 -6.63
CA ARG A 50 11.32 -2.64 -6.69
C ARG A 50 11.81 -3.42 -7.90
N GLY A 51 12.19 -4.68 -7.71
CA GLY A 51 12.69 -5.53 -8.80
C GLY A 51 12.82 -6.99 -8.38
N ILE A 52 13.17 -7.81 -9.38
CA ILE A 52 13.50 -9.23 -9.17
C ILE A 52 14.86 -9.32 -8.45
N ILE A 53 14.95 -10.23 -7.48
CA ILE A 53 16.20 -10.52 -6.76
C ILE A 53 17.19 -11.20 -7.70
N GLY A 54 18.46 -10.78 -7.71
CA GLY A 54 19.52 -11.43 -8.47
C GLY A 54 20.67 -10.50 -8.84
N ALA A 55 21.69 -11.07 -9.45
CA ALA A 55 22.83 -10.33 -9.98
C ALA A 55 22.47 -9.54 -11.24
N GLY A 56 22.89 -8.28 -11.33
CA GLY A 56 22.67 -7.40 -12.47
C GLY A 56 22.25 -5.99 -12.08
N THR A 57 22.39 -5.06 -13.03
CA THR A 57 22.06 -3.65 -12.80
C THR A 57 20.56 -3.41 -12.69
N ASN A 58 19.72 -4.22 -13.35
CA ASN A 58 18.26 -4.17 -13.31
C ASN A 58 17.67 -5.24 -12.39
N ARG A 59 18.32 -5.49 -11.25
CA ARG A 59 17.93 -6.47 -10.23
C ARG A 59 18.08 -5.89 -8.82
N MET A 60 17.28 -6.43 -7.87
CA MET A 60 17.49 -6.19 -6.44
C MET A 60 18.63 -7.07 -5.93
N ASN A 61 19.69 -6.44 -5.45
CA ASN A 61 20.84 -7.08 -4.83
C ASN A 61 21.51 -6.13 -3.83
N ILE A 62 22.52 -6.62 -3.11
CA ILE A 62 23.23 -5.82 -2.11
C ILE A 62 23.87 -4.56 -2.70
N TYR A 63 24.30 -4.59 -3.95
CA TYR A 63 24.97 -3.46 -4.61
C TYR A 63 23.96 -2.36 -5.01
N THR A 64 22.80 -2.73 -5.55
CA THR A 64 21.73 -1.78 -5.88
C THR A 64 21.13 -1.16 -4.61
N VAL A 65 21.03 -1.94 -3.51
CA VAL A 65 20.61 -1.45 -2.19
C VAL A 65 21.64 -0.49 -1.61
N ARG A 66 22.96 -0.81 -1.65
CA ARG A 66 24.04 0.09 -1.22
C ARG A 66 24.03 1.40 -2.00
N LYS A 67 23.88 1.32 -3.33
CA LYS A 67 23.81 2.49 -4.22
C LYS A 67 22.64 3.42 -3.82
N ALA A 68 21.45 2.85 -3.65
CA ALA A 68 20.27 3.60 -3.22
C ALA A 68 20.46 4.23 -1.84
N THR A 69 21.04 3.47 -0.90
CA THR A 69 21.30 3.95 0.45
C THR A 69 22.39 5.01 0.50
N GLN A 70 23.42 4.91 -0.34
CA GLN A 70 24.44 5.96 -0.47
C GLN A 70 23.83 7.27 -0.98
N GLY A 71 22.93 7.21 -1.98
CA GLY A 71 22.22 8.40 -2.44
C GLY A 71 21.34 9.02 -1.34
N LEU A 72 20.61 8.19 -0.62
CA LEU A 72 19.83 8.65 0.56
C LEU A 72 20.74 9.28 1.62
N ALA A 73 21.88 8.66 1.93
CA ALA A 73 22.86 9.19 2.87
C ALA A 73 23.43 10.55 2.42
N ASN A 74 23.76 10.69 1.14
CA ASN A 74 24.22 11.95 0.58
C ASN A 74 23.18 13.06 0.76
N PHE A 75 21.90 12.77 0.48
CA PHE A 75 20.81 13.71 0.68
C PHE A 75 20.66 14.10 2.15
N ILE A 76 20.66 13.14 3.08
CA ILE A 76 20.56 13.40 4.53
C ILE A 76 21.71 14.32 5.00
N LEU A 77 22.94 14.06 4.53
CA LEU A 77 24.11 14.88 4.87
C LEU A 77 24.02 16.30 4.30
N LYS A 78 23.50 16.46 3.08
CA LYS A 78 23.26 17.80 2.48
C LYS A 78 22.25 18.62 3.27
N GLU A 79 21.20 17.96 3.78
CA GLU A 79 20.18 18.59 4.62
C GLU A 79 20.66 18.85 6.07
N ASN A 80 21.85 18.34 6.47
CA ASN A 80 22.42 18.43 7.83
C ASN A 80 21.51 17.84 8.92
N VAL A 81 20.83 16.74 8.63
CA VAL A 81 19.87 16.06 9.54
C VAL A 81 20.32 14.65 9.95
N GLU A 82 21.58 14.31 9.72
CA GLU A 82 22.18 12.99 10.00
C GLU A 82 22.09 12.58 11.49
N LYS A 83 22.09 13.53 12.40
CA LYS A 83 22.12 13.28 13.86
C LYS A 83 20.87 12.57 14.38
N LYS A 84 19.73 12.69 13.68
CA LYS A 84 18.48 12.04 14.07
C LYS A 84 18.46 10.54 13.75
N GLY A 85 19.29 10.09 12.80
CA GLY A 85 19.39 8.70 12.37
C GLY A 85 18.27 8.23 11.45
N VAL A 86 18.31 6.94 11.11
CA VAL A 86 17.37 6.27 10.18
C VAL A 86 16.87 4.97 10.79
N ALA A 87 15.55 4.74 10.80
CA ALA A 87 14.95 3.48 11.22
C ALA A 87 14.89 2.50 10.03
N VAL A 88 15.14 1.20 10.26
CA VAL A 88 15.15 0.18 9.21
C VAL A 88 14.32 -1.02 9.63
N ALA A 89 13.29 -1.35 8.84
CA ALA A 89 12.47 -2.54 8.98
C ALA A 89 12.50 -3.40 7.72
N PHE A 90 12.07 -4.64 7.83
CA PHE A 90 12.05 -5.61 6.73
C PHE A 90 10.93 -6.62 6.92
N ASP A 91 10.47 -7.19 5.81
CA ASP A 91 9.45 -8.24 5.78
C ASP A 91 10.03 -9.66 5.75
N SER A 92 9.18 -10.64 5.46
CA SER A 92 9.54 -12.07 5.42
C SER A 92 10.18 -12.53 4.11
N ARG A 93 10.32 -11.67 3.10
CA ARG A 93 10.84 -12.04 1.79
C ARG A 93 12.29 -12.46 1.83
N ASN A 94 12.66 -13.30 0.86
CA ASN A 94 14.04 -13.68 0.64
C ASN A 94 14.93 -12.43 0.51
N MET A 95 16.09 -12.43 1.12
CA MET A 95 17.08 -11.35 1.17
C MET A 95 16.64 -10.07 1.92
N SER A 96 15.43 -10.03 2.53
CA SER A 96 14.98 -8.81 3.21
C SER A 96 15.85 -8.43 4.40
N LEU A 97 16.28 -9.40 5.20
CA LEU A 97 17.19 -9.17 6.33
C LEU A 97 18.56 -8.69 5.85
N GLU A 98 19.12 -9.36 4.84
CA GLU A 98 20.42 -9.01 4.26
C GLU A 98 20.41 -7.60 3.69
N PHE A 99 19.39 -7.24 2.92
CA PHE A 99 19.25 -5.90 2.36
C PHE A 99 19.07 -4.83 3.45
N ALA A 100 18.32 -5.14 4.52
CA ALA A 100 18.16 -4.22 5.65
C ALA A 100 19.51 -4.00 6.37
N GLN A 101 20.31 -5.05 6.56
CA GLN A 101 21.63 -4.95 7.15
C GLN A 101 22.59 -4.15 6.27
N GLU A 102 22.61 -4.42 4.95
CA GLU A 102 23.43 -3.66 4.00
C GLU A 102 23.08 -2.17 3.97
N ALA A 103 21.79 -1.83 3.99
CA ALA A 103 21.35 -0.45 4.10
C ALA A 103 21.84 0.20 5.41
N ALA A 104 21.69 -0.48 6.52
CA ALA A 104 22.13 0.02 7.82
C ALA A 104 23.65 0.23 7.90
N LEU A 105 24.44 -0.68 7.35
CA LEU A 105 25.90 -0.60 7.32
C LEU A 105 26.41 0.50 6.36
N CYS A 106 25.69 0.73 5.26
CA CYS A 106 25.97 1.88 4.38
C CYS A 106 25.68 3.21 5.08
N LEU A 107 24.57 3.34 5.80
CA LEU A 107 24.26 4.53 6.62
C LEU A 107 25.35 4.77 7.67
N ALA A 108 25.71 3.73 8.43
CA ALA A 108 26.76 3.80 9.46
C ALA A 108 28.11 4.23 8.89
N ALA A 109 28.52 3.70 7.72
CA ALA A 109 29.75 4.09 7.04
C ALA A 109 29.77 5.57 6.58
N ASN A 110 28.58 6.21 6.50
CA ASN A 110 28.41 7.63 6.24
C ASN A 110 28.21 8.45 7.52
N GLY A 111 28.40 7.86 8.73
CA GLY A 111 28.25 8.53 10.01
C GLY A 111 26.80 8.72 10.45
N ILE A 112 25.84 8.07 9.77
CA ILE A 112 24.40 8.16 10.07
C ILE A 112 24.00 6.95 10.93
N LYS A 113 23.41 7.20 12.10
CA LYS A 113 22.95 6.12 12.99
C LYS A 113 21.77 5.36 12.36
N ALA A 114 21.86 4.04 12.34
CA ALA A 114 20.78 3.14 11.92
C ALA A 114 20.14 2.45 13.13
N TYR A 115 18.82 2.53 13.23
CA TYR A 115 17.99 1.80 14.19
C TYR A 115 17.33 0.63 13.46
N VAL A 116 17.81 -0.59 13.68
CA VAL A 116 17.41 -1.76 12.92
C VAL A 116 16.54 -2.68 13.77
N PHE A 117 15.36 -3.05 13.29
CA PHE A 117 14.53 -4.01 14.00
C PHE A 117 15.23 -5.37 14.15
N SER A 118 15.08 -5.98 15.33
CA SER A 118 15.68 -7.29 15.68
C SER A 118 15.16 -8.44 14.83
N SER A 119 13.93 -8.32 14.33
CA SER A 119 13.26 -9.27 13.45
C SER A 119 12.28 -8.52 12.54
N LEU A 120 11.67 -9.23 11.60
CA LEU A 120 10.71 -8.66 10.65
C LEU A 120 9.59 -7.86 11.35
N ARG A 121 9.20 -6.72 10.77
CA ARG A 121 8.12 -5.85 11.27
C ARG A 121 7.29 -5.30 10.11
N PRO A 122 5.99 -5.07 10.37
CA PRO A 122 5.10 -4.38 9.44
C PRO A 122 5.58 -3.00 9.01
N THR A 123 5.24 -2.63 7.78
CA THR A 123 5.45 -1.27 7.26
C THR A 123 4.89 -0.18 8.21
N PRO A 124 3.67 -0.25 8.77
CA PRO A 124 3.17 0.75 9.71
C PRO A 124 3.99 0.84 11.01
N ILE A 125 4.58 -0.24 11.48
CA ILE A 125 5.46 -0.18 12.66
C ILE A 125 6.74 0.60 12.37
N LEU A 126 7.29 0.55 11.15
CA LEU A 126 8.38 1.45 10.78
C LEU A 126 7.92 2.92 10.81
N SER A 127 6.80 3.24 10.19
CA SER A 127 6.24 4.60 10.20
C SER A 127 6.06 5.13 11.63
N PHE A 128 5.56 4.30 12.53
CA PHE A 128 5.43 4.59 13.94
C PHE A 128 6.80 4.77 14.63
N ALA A 129 7.74 3.85 14.39
CA ALA A 129 9.06 3.84 15.03
C ALA A 129 9.87 5.09 14.68
N LEU A 130 9.91 5.46 13.41
CA LEU A 130 10.71 6.61 12.99
C LEU A 130 10.19 7.92 13.62
N ARG A 131 8.87 8.05 13.81
CA ARG A 131 8.26 9.20 14.51
C ARG A 131 8.56 9.15 16.03
N THR A 132 8.43 7.98 16.64
CA THR A 132 8.67 7.78 18.07
C THR A 132 10.14 8.02 18.45
N LEU A 133 11.07 7.59 17.61
CA LEU A 133 12.51 7.78 17.79
C LEU A 133 12.99 9.16 17.31
N GLY A 134 12.13 9.94 16.63
CA GLY A 134 12.51 11.22 16.03
C GLY A 134 13.55 11.10 14.92
N CYS A 135 13.52 9.99 14.15
CA CYS A 135 14.43 9.77 13.04
C CYS A 135 14.18 10.74 11.89
N THR A 136 15.22 11.03 11.10
CA THR A 136 15.13 11.82 9.86
C THR A 136 14.39 11.05 8.77
N ALA A 137 14.68 9.76 8.64
CA ALA A 137 14.14 8.91 7.59
C ALA A 137 13.89 7.48 8.10
N GLY A 138 13.17 6.71 7.30
CA GLY A 138 12.96 5.29 7.50
C GLY A 138 13.13 4.50 6.21
N ILE A 139 13.52 3.24 6.32
CA ILE A 139 13.66 2.29 5.22
C ILE A 139 12.85 1.04 5.54
N VAL A 140 12.02 0.59 4.60
CA VAL A 140 11.39 -0.74 4.67
C VAL A 140 11.85 -1.56 3.49
N ILE A 141 12.41 -2.73 3.78
CA ILE A 141 12.76 -3.71 2.75
C ILE A 141 11.57 -4.64 2.56
N THR A 142 10.84 -4.43 1.48
CA THR A 142 9.63 -5.19 1.11
C THR A 142 9.23 -4.94 -0.34
N ALA A 143 8.62 -5.93 -0.96
CA ALA A 143 7.89 -5.76 -2.21
C ALA A 143 6.37 -5.95 -2.00
N SER A 144 5.86 -5.78 -0.76
CA SER A 144 4.45 -5.94 -0.40
C SER A 144 3.92 -7.32 -0.87
N HIS A 145 2.90 -7.34 -1.68
CA HIS A 145 2.22 -8.55 -2.18
C HIS A 145 2.75 -9.09 -3.51
N ASN A 146 3.88 -8.60 -4.02
CA ASN A 146 4.47 -9.11 -5.28
C ASN A 146 4.85 -10.60 -5.14
N PRO A 147 5.04 -11.34 -6.26
CA PRO A 147 5.55 -12.71 -6.26
C PRO A 147 6.88 -12.89 -5.51
N PRO A 148 7.26 -14.12 -5.13
CA PRO A 148 8.39 -14.39 -4.24
C PRO A 148 9.74 -13.94 -4.78
N GLU A 149 9.92 -13.92 -6.10
CA GLU A 149 11.16 -13.48 -6.74
C GLU A 149 11.43 -11.97 -6.63
N TYR A 150 10.46 -11.17 -6.17
CA TYR A 150 10.61 -9.73 -6.02
C TYR A 150 11.02 -9.33 -4.61
N ASN A 151 11.84 -8.25 -4.53
CA ASN A 151 11.99 -7.47 -3.30
C ASN A 151 12.00 -5.97 -3.64
N GLY A 152 12.04 -5.14 -2.61
CA GLY A 152 12.02 -3.69 -2.78
C GLY A 152 12.63 -2.95 -1.59
N TYR A 153 12.74 -1.64 -1.75
CA TYR A 153 13.34 -0.72 -0.80
C TYR A 153 12.50 0.55 -0.80
N LYS A 154 11.67 0.76 0.23
CA LYS A 154 10.81 1.95 0.37
C LYS A 154 11.48 2.97 1.29
N VAL A 155 11.38 4.26 0.97
CA VAL A 155 11.92 5.36 1.78
C VAL A 155 10.79 6.19 2.37
N TYR A 156 10.94 6.49 3.66
CA TYR A 156 10.05 7.32 4.48
C TYR A 156 10.81 8.52 5.02
N TRP A 157 10.10 9.62 5.33
CA TRP A 157 10.72 10.82 5.90
C TRP A 157 10.25 11.05 7.34
N GLU A 158 10.78 12.08 8.01
CA GLU A 158 10.60 12.36 9.43
C GLU A 158 9.15 12.43 9.93
N ASP A 159 8.20 12.72 9.03
CA ASP A 159 6.76 12.73 9.34
C ASP A 159 6.15 11.33 9.44
N GLY A 160 6.87 10.29 9.01
CA GLY A 160 6.41 8.90 8.99
C GLY A 160 5.75 8.48 7.68
N ALA A 161 5.56 9.39 6.72
CA ALA A 161 5.02 9.08 5.40
C ALA A 161 6.13 8.67 4.42
N GLN A 162 5.76 7.86 3.42
CA GLN A 162 6.63 7.61 2.28
C GLN A 162 6.90 8.93 1.54
N ILE A 163 8.13 9.09 1.05
CA ILE A 163 8.58 10.34 0.41
C ILE A 163 7.67 10.77 -0.75
N THR A 164 7.42 12.08 -0.83
CA THR A 164 6.68 12.76 -1.90
C THR A 164 7.54 13.88 -2.49
N TYR A 165 7.03 14.53 -3.55
CA TYR A 165 7.68 15.71 -4.14
C TYR A 165 7.84 16.84 -3.10
N PRO A 166 8.98 17.54 -3.06
CA PRO A 166 10.14 17.45 -3.94
C PRO A 166 11.22 16.45 -3.49
N LYS A 167 11.08 15.85 -2.30
CA LYS A 167 12.14 14.99 -1.71
C LYS A 167 12.40 13.72 -2.52
N ASP A 168 11.36 13.11 -3.10
CA ASP A 168 11.52 11.94 -3.96
C ASP A 168 12.45 12.25 -5.15
N VAL A 169 12.25 13.37 -5.84
CA VAL A 169 13.11 13.80 -6.96
C VAL A 169 14.55 14.09 -6.49
N GLN A 170 14.71 14.81 -5.39
CA GLN A 170 16.01 15.16 -4.85
C GLN A 170 16.81 13.91 -4.42
N ILE A 171 16.17 12.92 -3.80
CA ILE A 171 16.81 11.65 -3.45
C ILE A 171 17.16 10.85 -4.70
N ILE A 172 16.28 10.80 -5.70
CA ILE A 172 16.56 10.16 -7.01
C ILE A 172 17.81 10.76 -7.65
N GLU A 173 17.97 12.08 -7.64
CA GLU A 173 19.15 12.77 -8.17
C GLU A 173 20.44 12.32 -7.46
N GLU A 174 20.42 12.21 -6.13
CA GLU A 174 21.57 11.73 -5.36
C GLU A 174 21.87 10.24 -5.62
N VAL A 175 20.85 9.39 -5.77
CA VAL A 175 21.05 7.97 -6.13
C VAL A 175 21.65 7.85 -7.52
N ASN A 176 21.19 8.64 -8.49
CA ASN A 176 21.72 8.64 -9.86
C ASN A 176 23.15 9.23 -9.95
N ALA A 177 23.53 10.11 -9.02
CA ALA A 177 24.88 10.65 -8.93
C ALA A 177 25.92 9.59 -8.46
N VAL A 178 25.48 8.50 -7.85
CA VAL A 178 26.35 7.35 -7.52
C VAL A 178 26.52 6.50 -8.78
N THR A 179 27.50 6.83 -9.61
CA THR A 179 27.75 6.17 -10.90
C THR A 179 28.58 4.90 -10.80
N ASP A 180 29.34 4.74 -9.71
CA ASP A 180 30.17 3.53 -9.43
C ASP A 180 29.63 2.83 -8.17
N TYR A 181 29.34 1.54 -8.27
CA TYR A 181 28.90 0.73 -7.13
C TYR A 181 29.94 0.69 -6.02
N ALA A 182 31.25 0.69 -6.35
CA ALA A 182 32.34 0.73 -5.38
C ALA A 182 32.43 2.07 -4.62
N GLY A 183 31.80 3.13 -5.12
CA GLY A 183 31.66 4.41 -4.44
C GLY A 183 30.67 4.41 -3.27
N ALA A 184 29.81 3.41 -3.17
CA ALA A 184 28.92 3.23 -2.04
C ALA A 184 29.70 2.71 -0.81
N LYS A 185 29.74 3.51 0.25
CA LYS A 185 30.47 3.15 1.48
C LYS A 185 29.75 2.04 2.23
N THR A 186 30.52 1.18 2.88
CA THR A 186 30.01 0.17 3.82
C THR A 186 31.06 -0.08 4.90
N MET A 187 30.65 -0.67 6.04
CA MET A 187 31.55 -1.10 7.11
C MET A 187 31.04 -2.39 7.73
N SER A 188 31.88 -3.03 8.54
CA SER A 188 31.44 -4.24 9.25
C SER A 188 30.43 -3.86 10.35
N ARG A 189 29.53 -4.78 10.66
CA ARG A 189 28.56 -4.61 11.77
C ARG A 189 29.26 -4.36 13.09
N LYS A 190 30.36 -5.07 13.37
CA LYS A 190 31.15 -4.89 14.59
C LYS A 190 31.71 -3.46 14.74
N GLU A 191 32.20 -2.87 13.67
CA GLU A 191 32.68 -1.48 13.66
C GLU A 191 31.52 -0.50 13.86
N ALA A 192 30.40 -0.72 13.18
CA ALA A 192 29.21 0.12 13.29
C ALA A 192 28.62 0.12 14.73
N GLU A 193 28.53 -1.06 15.36
CA GLU A 193 28.10 -1.22 16.76
C GLU A 193 29.10 -0.54 17.72
N ALA A 194 30.40 -0.73 17.53
CA ALA A 194 31.44 -0.10 18.36
C ALA A 194 31.44 1.43 18.25
N ALA A 195 31.07 1.97 17.08
CA ALA A 195 30.91 3.41 16.85
C ALA A 195 29.55 3.96 17.37
N GLY A 196 28.65 3.12 17.86
CA GLY A 196 27.30 3.51 18.27
C GLY A 196 26.38 3.90 17.12
N LEU A 197 26.73 3.52 15.89
CA LEU A 197 26.01 3.84 14.66
C LEU A 197 25.05 2.73 14.18
N TYR A 198 25.05 1.58 14.85
CA TYR A 198 24.11 0.48 14.61
C TYR A 198 23.44 0.12 15.93
N GLN A 199 22.15 0.32 16.02
CA GLN A 199 21.37 0.00 17.22
C GLN A 199 20.21 -0.92 16.86
N VAL A 200 20.11 -2.05 17.57
CA VAL A 200 18.96 -2.94 17.46
C VAL A 200 17.81 -2.38 18.28
N ILE A 201 16.60 -2.37 17.69
CA ILE A 201 15.34 -1.97 18.32
C ILE A 201 14.32 -3.10 18.21
N GLY A 202 13.24 -3.07 18.98
CA GLY A 202 12.21 -4.12 18.97
C GLY A 202 11.08 -3.89 19.95
N ASP A 203 11.02 -4.69 21.00
CA ASP A 203 9.86 -4.84 21.89
C ASP A 203 9.36 -3.53 22.50
N GLU A 204 10.26 -2.61 22.83
CA GLU A 204 9.87 -1.29 23.38
C GLU A 204 9.07 -0.42 22.38
N ILE A 205 9.34 -0.58 21.07
CA ILE A 205 8.57 0.10 20.03
C ILE A 205 7.23 -0.61 19.84
N ASP A 206 7.25 -1.96 19.83
CA ASP A 206 6.04 -2.76 19.71
C ASP A 206 5.06 -2.48 20.87
N ASP A 207 5.53 -2.34 22.09
CA ASP A 207 4.70 -2.02 23.26
C ASP A 207 4.05 -0.63 23.16
N GLN A 208 4.82 0.36 22.70
CA GLN A 208 4.29 1.71 22.47
C GLN A 208 3.26 1.72 21.32
N TYR A 209 3.54 0.97 20.26
CA TYR A 209 2.62 0.82 19.13
C TYR A 209 1.29 0.14 19.56
N MET A 210 1.35 -0.96 20.31
CA MET A 210 0.14 -1.61 20.85
C MET A 210 -0.66 -0.68 21.76
N LYS A 211 0.03 0.13 22.57
CA LYS A 211 -0.64 1.15 23.39
C LYS A 211 -1.34 2.20 22.55
N ALA A 212 -0.70 2.66 21.46
CA ALA A 212 -1.30 3.61 20.54
C ALA A 212 -2.54 3.02 19.86
N LEU A 213 -2.48 1.77 19.38
CA LEU A 213 -3.63 1.11 18.77
C LEU A 213 -4.81 0.97 19.74
N LYS A 214 -4.56 0.52 20.97
CA LYS A 214 -5.63 0.37 21.97
C LYS A 214 -6.34 1.70 22.30
N SER A 215 -5.67 2.83 22.16
CA SER A 215 -6.28 4.14 22.36
C SER A 215 -7.25 4.56 21.25
N LEU A 216 -7.25 3.85 20.12
CA LEU A 216 -8.15 4.10 18.99
C LEU A 216 -9.49 3.35 19.11
N VAL A 217 -9.59 2.40 20.04
CA VAL A 217 -10.82 1.64 20.30
C VAL A 217 -11.90 2.60 20.81
N ILE A 218 -13.09 2.52 20.22
CA ILE A 218 -14.22 3.42 20.53
C ILE A 218 -15.10 2.83 21.63
N HIS A 219 -15.40 1.52 21.58
CA HIS A 219 -16.29 0.82 22.51
C HIS A 219 -15.59 -0.38 23.19
N PRO A 220 -14.64 -0.15 24.10
CA PRO A 220 -13.95 -1.24 24.78
C PRO A 220 -14.89 -2.10 25.64
N GLU A 221 -16.04 -1.58 26.08
CA GLU A 221 -17.09 -2.31 26.80
C GLU A 221 -17.77 -3.35 25.90
N ILE A 222 -18.14 -2.99 24.67
CA ILE A 222 -18.78 -3.92 23.72
C ILE A 222 -17.79 -5.02 23.32
N ILE A 223 -16.51 -4.66 23.10
CA ILE A 223 -15.49 -5.68 22.83
C ILE A 223 -15.42 -6.68 23.98
N ARG A 224 -15.41 -6.22 25.25
CA ARG A 224 -15.38 -7.13 26.43
C ARG A 224 -16.55 -8.08 26.49
N GLU A 225 -17.73 -7.65 26.04
CA GLU A 225 -18.95 -8.47 26.02
C GLU A 225 -18.94 -9.50 24.89
N GLU A 226 -18.50 -9.11 23.70
CA GLU A 226 -18.67 -9.89 22.47
C GLU A 226 -17.40 -10.62 22.00
N ALA A 227 -16.20 -10.22 22.43
CA ALA A 227 -14.93 -10.77 21.92
C ALA A 227 -14.81 -12.29 22.12
N GLN A 228 -15.36 -12.83 23.22
CA GLN A 228 -15.35 -14.27 23.48
C GLN A 228 -16.31 -15.07 22.58
N ASN A 229 -17.28 -14.39 21.98
CA ASN A 229 -18.30 -15.01 21.13
C ASN A 229 -17.94 -14.91 19.64
N LEU A 230 -17.10 -13.93 19.25
CA LEU A 230 -16.71 -13.71 17.87
C LEU A 230 -15.61 -14.69 17.45
N LYS A 231 -15.87 -15.48 16.41
CA LYS A 231 -14.93 -16.45 15.85
C LYS A 231 -14.23 -15.86 14.64
N ILE A 232 -12.92 -15.74 14.71
CA ILE A 232 -12.07 -15.08 13.71
C ILE A 232 -11.10 -16.11 13.13
N VAL A 233 -11.06 -16.25 11.81
CA VAL A 233 -9.96 -16.93 11.14
C VAL A 233 -9.01 -15.86 10.59
N TYR A 234 -7.71 -16.04 10.83
CA TYR A 234 -6.68 -15.11 10.39
C TYR A 234 -5.56 -15.84 9.63
N THR A 235 -5.11 -15.23 8.54
CA THR A 235 -3.87 -15.62 7.87
C THR A 235 -2.96 -14.43 7.66
N PRO A 236 -1.68 -14.51 8.11
CA PRO A 236 -0.65 -13.51 7.82
C PRO A 236 -0.04 -13.67 6.43
N LEU A 237 -0.45 -14.63 5.61
CA LEU A 237 0.15 -14.97 4.32
C LEU A 237 1.68 -15.04 4.39
N HIS A 238 2.21 -15.76 5.39
CA HIS A 238 3.64 -15.90 5.70
C HIS A 238 4.37 -14.58 6.05
N GLY A 239 3.63 -13.52 6.39
CA GLY A 239 4.13 -12.17 6.55
C GLY A 239 4.31 -11.68 7.98
N THR A 240 4.59 -10.39 8.09
CA THR A 240 4.91 -9.67 9.33
C THR A 240 3.72 -9.48 10.26
N GLY A 241 2.49 -9.61 9.75
CA GLY A 241 1.27 -9.41 10.53
C GLY A 241 1.01 -10.45 11.61
N ASN A 242 1.63 -11.65 11.53
CA ASN A 242 1.37 -12.77 12.45
C ASN A 242 1.40 -12.37 13.93
N ILE A 243 2.51 -11.79 14.38
CA ILE A 243 2.70 -11.43 15.79
C ILE A 243 1.83 -10.25 16.20
N PRO A 244 1.90 -9.07 15.55
CA PRO A 244 1.20 -7.88 16.02
C PRO A 244 -0.33 -7.99 15.92
N VAL A 245 -0.87 -8.63 14.88
CA VAL A 245 -2.32 -8.84 14.75
C VAL A 245 -2.83 -9.77 15.86
N ARG A 246 -2.16 -10.88 16.09
CA ARG A 246 -2.57 -11.80 17.17
C ARG A 246 -2.42 -11.17 18.55
N ARG A 247 -1.39 -10.35 18.74
CA ARG A 247 -1.15 -9.62 19.98
C ARG A 247 -2.27 -8.64 20.28
N ILE A 248 -2.62 -7.77 19.33
CA ILE A 248 -3.68 -6.77 19.56
C ILE A 248 -5.03 -7.43 19.80
N LEU A 249 -5.39 -8.47 19.03
CA LEU A 249 -6.64 -9.20 19.24
C LEU A 249 -6.69 -9.85 20.62
N LYS A 250 -5.60 -10.50 21.06
CA LYS A 250 -5.50 -11.10 22.38
C LYS A 250 -5.59 -10.07 23.50
N GLU A 251 -4.89 -8.94 23.38
CA GLU A 251 -4.91 -7.85 24.38
C GLU A 251 -6.28 -7.18 24.49
N LEU A 252 -7.12 -7.27 23.46
CA LEU A 252 -8.51 -6.82 23.46
C LEU A 252 -9.51 -7.88 23.93
N GLY A 253 -9.07 -9.13 24.15
CA GLY A 253 -9.91 -10.21 24.69
C GLY A 253 -10.56 -11.10 23.64
N PHE A 254 -10.17 -11.02 22.35
CA PHE A 254 -10.62 -11.96 21.33
C PHE A 254 -9.90 -13.30 21.52
N GLU A 255 -10.62 -14.31 22.04
CA GLU A 255 -10.05 -15.62 22.38
C GLU A 255 -10.18 -16.64 21.22
N ASN A 256 -11.21 -16.50 20.38
CA ASN A 256 -11.50 -17.42 19.28
C ASN A 256 -10.82 -16.98 17.98
N VAL A 257 -9.50 -16.82 18.01
CA VAL A 257 -8.69 -16.47 16.83
C VAL A 257 -7.97 -17.73 16.33
N TYR A 258 -8.40 -18.21 15.17
CA TYR A 258 -7.86 -19.41 14.52
C TYR A 258 -6.93 -19.02 13.39
N VAL A 259 -5.63 -19.30 13.55
CA VAL A 259 -4.61 -18.96 12.54
C VAL A 259 -4.44 -20.13 11.57
N VAL A 260 -4.32 -19.83 10.28
CA VAL A 260 -4.00 -20.81 9.24
C VAL A 260 -2.55 -21.28 9.43
N LYS A 261 -2.37 -22.50 9.92
CA LYS A 261 -1.05 -23.03 10.33
C LYS A 261 -0.04 -23.09 9.19
N GLU A 262 -0.50 -23.42 8.00
CA GLU A 262 0.33 -23.54 6.80
C GLU A 262 0.87 -22.18 6.35
N GLN A 263 0.26 -21.08 6.79
CA GLN A 263 0.60 -19.69 6.42
C GLN A 263 1.09 -18.86 7.61
N GLU A 264 1.18 -19.46 8.80
CA GLU A 264 1.48 -18.78 10.06
C GLU A 264 2.94 -18.29 10.11
N LEU A 265 3.87 -19.15 9.74
CA LEU A 265 5.30 -18.84 9.85
C LEU A 265 5.79 -18.02 8.66
N PRO A 266 6.73 -17.08 8.88
CA PRO A 266 7.38 -16.34 7.81
C PRO A 266 8.07 -17.27 6.81
N ASP A 267 7.81 -17.06 5.52
CA ASP A 267 8.44 -17.81 4.44
C ASP A 267 8.49 -16.94 3.16
N GLY A 268 9.70 -16.65 2.68
CA GLY A 268 9.92 -15.77 1.52
C GLY A 268 9.51 -16.39 0.19
N ASP A 269 9.33 -17.71 0.14
CA ASP A 269 8.88 -18.42 -1.06
C ASP A 269 7.36 -18.48 -1.19
N PHE A 270 6.61 -18.10 -0.13
CA PHE A 270 5.13 -18.12 -0.10
C PHE A 270 4.51 -19.42 -0.63
N PRO A 271 4.89 -20.61 -0.12
CA PRO A 271 4.64 -21.91 -0.79
C PRO A 271 3.16 -22.28 -0.94
N THR A 272 2.26 -21.57 -0.26
CA THR A 272 0.82 -21.84 -0.27
C THR A 272 0.02 -20.98 -1.25
N VAL A 273 0.67 -19.98 -1.87
CA VAL A 273 0.03 -19.03 -2.79
C VAL A 273 0.98 -18.67 -3.94
N SER A 274 0.46 -18.36 -5.11
CA SER A 274 1.27 -17.89 -6.24
C SER A 274 1.87 -16.50 -5.99
N TYR A 275 1.14 -15.67 -5.25
CA TYR A 275 1.60 -14.40 -4.69
C TYR A 275 0.73 -14.02 -3.49
N PRO A 276 1.31 -13.40 -2.44
CA PRO A 276 0.65 -13.19 -1.15
C PRO A 276 -0.21 -11.92 -1.13
N ASN A 277 -1.21 -11.85 -2.01
CA ASN A 277 -2.09 -10.68 -2.16
C ASN A 277 -3.47 -10.94 -1.57
N PRO A 278 -3.91 -10.22 -0.52
CA PRO A 278 -5.24 -10.37 0.06
C PRO A 278 -6.40 -9.88 -0.86
N GLU A 279 -6.10 -9.27 -2.01
CA GLU A 279 -7.09 -9.01 -3.05
C GLU A 279 -7.41 -10.26 -3.89
N ASP A 280 -6.49 -11.26 -3.89
CA ASP A 280 -6.68 -12.51 -4.63
C ASP A 280 -7.52 -13.51 -3.82
N LYS A 281 -8.64 -13.94 -4.38
CA LYS A 281 -9.49 -14.96 -3.78
C LYS A 281 -8.76 -16.27 -3.50
N ASN A 282 -7.76 -16.61 -4.30
CA ASN A 282 -6.96 -17.84 -4.12
C ASN A 282 -6.13 -17.79 -2.85
N ALA A 283 -5.70 -16.61 -2.40
CA ALA A 283 -4.96 -16.44 -1.14
C ALA A 283 -5.80 -16.86 0.09
N PHE A 284 -7.12 -16.85 -0.03
CA PHE A 284 -8.05 -17.23 1.03
C PHE A 284 -8.45 -18.71 1.06
N CYS A 285 -8.02 -19.54 0.11
CA CYS A 285 -8.50 -20.94 0.02
C CYS A 285 -8.34 -21.70 1.32
N LEU A 286 -7.17 -21.65 1.98
CA LEU A 286 -6.92 -22.33 3.26
C LEU A 286 -7.71 -21.68 4.41
N ALA A 287 -7.77 -20.36 4.44
CA ALA A 287 -8.48 -19.62 5.47
C ALA A 287 -10.01 -19.89 5.42
N LEU A 288 -10.59 -19.91 4.22
CA LEU A 288 -12.02 -20.23 4.03
C LEU A 288 -12.35 -21.69 4.39
N LYS A 289 -11.43 -22.62 4.11
CA LYS A 289 -11.57 -24.01 4.57
C LYS A 289 -11.61 -24.08 6.09
N LEU A 290 -10.65 -23.46 6.77
CA LEU A 290 -10.59 -23.40 8.22
C LEU A 290 -11.83 -22.67 8.79
N ALA A 291 -12.30 -21.61 8.13
CA ALA A 291 -13.49 -20.87 8.55
C ALA A 291 -14.75 -21.76 8.55
N LYS A 292 -14.93 -22.59 7.53
CA LYS A 292 -16.03 -23.57 7.47
C LYS A 292 -15.92 -24.61 8.60
N GLU A 293 -14.72 -25.10 8.91
CA GLU A 293 -14.47 -26.06 9.99
C GLU A 293 -14.75 -25.48 11.38
N LYS A 294 -14.42 -24.20 11.59
CA LYS A 294 -14.61 -23.48 12.87
C LYS A 294 -15.95 -22.79 12.98
N ASP A 295 -16.71 -22.74 11.92
CA ASP A 295 -17.93 -21.95 11.81
C ASP A 295 -17.64 -20.48 12.19
N ALA A 296 -16.62 -19.89 11.54
CA ALA A 296 -16.14 -18.56 11.86
C ALA A 296 -17.07 -17.46 11.35
N ASP A 297 -17.14 -16.35 12.07
CA ASP A 297 -17.94 -15.18 11.70
C ASP A 297 -17.24 -14.34 10.62
N ILE A 298 -15.90 -14.19 10.75
CA ILE A 298 -15.07 -13.39 9.84
C ILE A 298 -13.75 -14.10 9.51
N VAL A 299 -13.21 -13.79 8.34
CA VAL A 299 -11.93 -14.30 7.85
C VAL A 299 -11.08 -13.12 7.38
N LEU A 300 -9.87 -13.02 7.90
CA LEU A 300 -8.96 -11.91 7.71
C LEU A 300 -7.64 -12.37 7.12
N ALA A 301 -7.08 -11.61 6.19
CA ALA A 301 -5.76 -11.84 5.62
C ALA A 301 -4.98 -10.53 5.53
N THR A 302 -3.69 -10.55 5.92
CA THR A 302 -2.77 -9.44 5.70
C THR A 302 -1.69 -9.83 4.70
N ASP A 303 -1.21 -8.87 3.91
CA ASP A 303 -0.07 -9.09 3.01
C ASP A 303 1.26 -9.14 3.79
N PRO A 304 2.39 -9.51 3.15
CA PRO A 304 3.65 -9.75 3.86
C PRO A 304 4.18 -8.60 4.71
N ASP A 305 3.99 -7.34 4.29
CA ASP A 305 4.39 -6.17 5.07
C ASP A 305 3.23 -5.57 5.89
N ALA A 306 2.09 -6.27 5.94
CA ALA A 306 0.90 -6.00 6.75
C ALA A 306 0.42 -4.55 6.66
N ASP A 307 0.38 -4.02 5.44
CA ASP A 307 -0.19 -2.73 5.13
C ASP A 307 -1.60 -2.84 4.49
N ARG A 308 -2.04 -4.06 4.09
CA ARG A 308 -3.35 -4.35 3.48
C ARG A 308 -4.12 -5.41 4.27
N LEU A 309 -5.44 -5.26 4.28
CA LEU A 309 -6.37 -6.18 4.92
C LEU A 309 -7.42 -6.70 3.95
N GLY A 310 -7.42 -8.00 3.66
CA GLY A 310 -8.50 -8.69 2.97
C GLY A 310 -9.50 -9.29 3.96
N VAL A 311 -10.78 -9.30 3.59
CA VAL A 311 -11.89 -9.65 4.48
C VAL A 311 -12.91 -10.52 3.79
N TYR A 312 -13.33 -11.57 4.49
CA TYR A 312 -14.57 -12.29 4.23
C TYR A 312 -15.42 -12.33 5.49
N ALA A 313 -16.73 -12.25 5.35
CA ALA A 313 -17.67 -12.43 6.45
C ALA A 313 -18.72 -13.47 6.10
N LYS A 314 -19.19 -14.19 7.12
CA LYS A 314 -20.25 -15.17 6.97
C LYS A 314 -21.59 -14.48 6.73
N ASN A 315 -22.22 -14.77 5.60
CA ASN A 315 -23.59 -14.36 5.34
C ASN A 315 -24.54 -15.41 5.92
N THR A 316 -25.19 -15.08 7.02
CA THR A 316 -26.08 -16.03 7.75
C THR A 316 -27.35 -16.38 6.97
N LYS A 317 -27.74 -15.57 5.97
CA LYS A 317 -28.91 -15.85 5.13
C LYS A 317 -28.63 -16.91 4.07
N THR A 318 -27.40 -16.94 3.55
CA THR A 318 -26.98 -17.91 2.51
C THR A 318 -26.15 -19.06 3.06
N GLY A 319 -25.52 -18.88 4.23
CA GLY A 319 -24.55 -19.79 4.80
C GLY A 319 -23.14 -19.71 4.19
N GLU A 320 -22.94 -18.86 3.18
CA GLU A 320 -21.69 -18.72 2.46
C GLU A 320 -20.83 -17.54 2.98
N TYR A 321 -19.53 -17.58 2.72
CA TYR A 321 -18.61 -16.47 3.02
C TYR A 321 -18.58 -15.48 1.87
N GLN A 322 -18.93 -14.24 2.16
CA GLN A 322 -18.91 -13.12 1.22
C GLN A 322 -17.59 -12.36 1.31
N SER A 323 -16.93 -12.12 0.19
CA SER A 323 -15.73 -11.29 0.07
C SER A 323 -16.09 -9.80 0.13
N PHE A 324 -15.34 -9.02 0.91
CA PHE A 324 -15.45 -7.57 0.94
C PHE A 324 -14.28 -6.95 0.17
N THR A 325 -14.58 -5.99 -0.68
CA THR A 325 -13.56 -5.18 -1.36
C THR A 325 -12.90 -4.22 -0.37
N GLY A 326 -11.73 -3.66 -0.74
CA GLY A 326 -11.09 -2.61 0.07
C GLY A 326 -12.02 -1.40 0.32
N ASN A 327 -12.82 -1.04 -0.68
CA ASN A 327 -13.86 -0.01 -0.54
C ASN A 327 -14.92 -0.41 0.49
N MET A 328 -15.48 -1.61 0.42
CA MET A 328 -16.50 -2.08 1.37
C MET A 328 -15.97 -2.10 2.82
N SER A 329 -14.76 -2.63 3.03
CA SER A 329 -14.14 -2.64 4.36
C SER A 329 -13.85 -1.22 4.86
N GLY A 330 -13.35 -0.34 3.98
CA GLY A 330 -13.11 1.07 4.31
C GLY A 330 -14.39 1.80 4.67
N MET A 331 -15.49 1.59 3.95
CA MET A 331 -16.80 2.21 4.22
C MET A 331 -17.44 1.70 5.51
N LEU A 332 -17.31 0.41 5.85
CA LEU A 332 -17.78 -0.14 7.13
C LEU A 332 -17.06 0.51 8.30
N ILE A 333 -15.73 0.59 8.24
CA ILE A 333 -14.92 1.22 9.30
C ILE A 333 -15.24 2.72 9.39
N LEU A 334 -15.32 3.41 8.25
CA LEU A 334 -15.64 4.83 8.18
C LEU A 334 -16.99 5.15 8.84
N GLU A 335 -18.03 4.46 8.42
CA GLU A 335 -19.38 4.70 8.96
C GLU A 335 -19.43 4.42 10.45
N TYR A 336 -18.80 3.33 10.90
CA TYR A 336 -18.70 3.00 12.32
C TYR A 336 -18.00 4.11 13.12
N ILE A 337 -16.82 4.56 12.66
CA ILE A 337 -16.08 5.63 13.35
C ILE A 337 -16.92 6.91 13.44
N LEU A 338 -17.55 7.32 12.35
CA LEU A 338 -18.31 8.56 12.32
C LEU A 338 -19.58 8.48 13.16
N SER A 339 -20.35 7.38 13.04
CA SER A 339 -21.59 7.21 13.81
C SER A 339 -21.32 7.12 15.31
N GLN A 340 -20.33 6.31 15.71
CA GLN A 340 -20.08 6.06 17.12
C GLN A 340 -19.39 7.26 17.81
N ARG A 341 -18.46 7.94 17.13
CA ARG A 341 -17.88 9.19 17.66
C ARG A 341 -18.92 10.31 17.74
N LYS A 342 -19.88 10.37 16.81
CA LYS A 342 -21.00 11.31 16.88
C LYS A 342 -21.90 11.02 18.08
N GLU A 343 -22.24 9.76 18.32
CA GLU A 343 -23.04 9.33 19.46
C GLU A 343 -22.36 9.67 20.80
N GLN A 344 -21.05 9.48 20.88
CA GLN A 344 -20.25 9.85 22.06
C GLN A 344 -19.95 11.34 22.18
N GLY A 345 -20.30 12.17 21.19
CA GLY A 345 -19.96 13.60 21.18
C GLY A 345 -18.47 13.90 21.01
N THR A 346 -17.71 12.95 20.42
CA THR A 346 -16.25 13.06 20.20
C THR A 346 -15.88 13.29 18.72
N LEU A 347 -16.88 13.43 17.85
CA LEU A 347 -16.64 13.72 16.43
C LEU A 347 -16.21 15.19 16.27
N PRO A 348 -15.05 15.47 15.64
CA PRO A 348 -14.57 16.84 15.48
C PRO A 348 -15.44 17.65 14.50
N GLU A 349 -15.62 18.94 14.75
CA GLU A 349 -16.39 19.82 13.88
C GLU A 349 -15.73 20.02 12.50
N ASN A 350 -14.38 20.03 12.45
CA ASN A 350 -13.59 20.18 11.24
C ASN A 350 -12.96 18.85 10.75
N GLY A 351 -13.65 17.73 11.01
CA GLY A 351 -13.14 16.41 10.65
C GLY A 351 -12.98 16.20 9.14
N ALA A 352 -11.88 15.57 8.74
CA ALA A 352 -11.60 15.19 7.36
C ALA A 352 -11.46 13.68 7.20
N VAL A 353 -12.12 13.17 6.16
CA VAL A 353 -11.94 11.83 5.61
C VAL A 353 -11.11 11.94 4.34
N VAL A 354 -10.06 11.12 4.21
CA VAL A 354 -9.15 11.21 3.05
C VAL A 354 -9.20 9.91 2.26
N THR A 355 -9.50 10.01 0.96
CA THR A 355 -9.55 8.86 0.03
C THR A 355 -8.78 9.15 -1.25
N THR A 356 -8.64 8.17 -2.13
CA THR A 356 -8.11 8.42 -3.46
C THR A 356 -9.22 8.77 -4.46
N ILE A 357 -8.84 9.38 -5.58
CA ILE A 357 -9.76 9.70 -6.68
C ILE A 357 -10.49 8.47 -7.25
N VAL A 358 -9.94 7.26 -7.02
CA VAL A 358 -10.50 5.98 -7.49
C VAL A 358 -11.11 5.13 -6.37
N SER A 359 -11.17 5.63 -5.15
CA SER A 359 -11.90 4.99 -4.05
C SER A 359 -13.43 5.09 -4.24
N GLY A 360 -14.17 4.22 -3.54
CA GLY A 360 -15.62 4.14 -3.65
C GLY A 360 -16.33 5.44 -3.27
N LYS A 361 -17.25 5.89 -4.10
CA LYS A 361 -17.92 7.20 -3.92
C LYS A 361 -18.99 7.22 -2.81
N MET A 362 -19.40 6.07 -2.27
CA MET A 362 -20.27 6.03 -1.09
C MET A 362 -19.64 6.75 0.11
N SER A 363 -18.30 6.74 0.25
CA SER A 363 -17.61 7.48 1.31
C SER A 363 -17.91 8.97 1.32
N LYS A 364 -18.21 9.56 0.15
CA LYS A 364 -18.60 10.96 0.03
C LYS A 364 -19.99 11.21 0.66
N GLU A 365 -20.93 10.31 0.43
CA GLU A 365 -22.26 10.41 1.01
C GLU A 365 -22.23 10.15 2.53
N ILE A 366 -21.40 9.16 2.97
CA ILE A 366 -21.19 8.91 4.39
C ILE A 366 -20.58 10.15 5.07
N ALA A 367 -19.47 10.70 4.56
CA ALA A 367 -18.84 11.87 5.14
C ALA A 367 -19.80 13.07 5.24
N LYS A 368 -20.57 13.32 4.18
CA LYS A 368 -21.59 14.37 4.13
C LYS A 368 -22.67 14.21 5.19
N ASP A 369 -23.16 12.99 5.42
CA ASP A 369 -24.22 12.69 6.41
C ASP A 369 -23.77 13.02 7.85
N TYR A 370 -22.47 12.89 8.11
CA TYR A 370 -21.88 13.23 9.41
C TYR A 370 -21.24 14.63 9.46
N GLY A 371 -21.38 15.45 8.41
CA GLY A 371 -20.82 16.80 8.37
C GLY A 371 -19.31 16.86 8.21
N MET A 372 -18.68 15.76 7.76
CA MET A 372 -17.25 15.67 7.54
C MET A 372 -16.84 16.15 6.14
N THR A 373 -15.63 16.67 6.00
CA THR A 373 -15.05 17.01 4.70
C THR A 373 -14.39 15.77 4.09
N LEU A 374 -14.81 15.40 2.86
CA LEU A 374 -14.08 14.38 2.09
C LEU A 374 -13.01 15.07 1.23
N ILE A 375 -11.77 14.62 1.37
CA ILE A 375 -10.61 15.08 0.56
C ILE A 375 -10.15 13.91 -0.30
N GLU A 376 -10.11 14.13 -1.62
CA GLU A 376 -9.60 13.15 -2.59
C GLU A 376 -8.14 13.47 -2.94
N THR A 377 -7.28 12.45 -2.95
CA THR A 377 -5.89 12.53 -3.38
C THR A 377 -5.65 11.68 -4.63
N LEU A 378 -4.49 11.81 -5.26
CA LEU A 378 -4.04 10.83 -6.24
C LEU A 378 -3.90 9.43 -5.59
N THR A 379 -3.86 8.39 -6.43
CA THR A 379 -3.62 7.01 -5.97
C THR A 379 -2.25 6.85 -5.33
N GLY A 380 -2.24 6.17 -4.18
CA GLY A 380 -1.05 5.91 -3.37
C GLY A 380 -1.18 6.55 -2.00
N PHE A 381 -1.04 5.71 -0.97
CA PHE A 381 -1.30 6.11 0.42
C PHE A 381 -0.35 7.22 0.91
N LYS A 382 0.82 7.38 0.28
CA LYS A 382 1.74 8.48 0.55
C LYS A 382 1.08 9.86 0.49
N TYR A 383 0.12 10.05 -0.40
CA TYR A 383 -0.64 11.30 -0.51
C TYR A 383 -1.67 11.45 0.63
N ILE A 384 -2.22 10.35 1.13
CA ILE A 384 -3.06 10.38 2.35
C ILE A 384 -2.22 10.74 3.56
N GLY A 385 -1.04 10.12 3.72
CA GLY A 385 -0.08 10.46 4.77
C GLY A 385 0.38 11.93 4.69
N GLU A 386 0.60 12.45 3.49
CA GLU A 386 0.95 13.85 3.25
C GLU A 386 -0.18 14.81 3.66
N GLN A 387 -1.47 14.46 3.44
CA GLN A 387 -2.59 15.28 3.91
C GLN A 387 -2.61 15.39 5.43
N ILE A 388 -2.32 14.32 6.16
CA ILE A 388 -2.24 14.36 7.63
C ILE A 388 -1.17 15.38 8.07
N LYS A 389 -0.01 15.40 7.41
CA LYS A 389 1.05 16.39 7.66
C LYS A 389 0.56 17.82 7.41
N PHE A 390 -0.17 18.04 6.31
CA PHE A 390 -0.71 19.37 6.00
C PHE A 390 -1.73 19.82 7.04
N PHE A 391 -2.59 18.93 7.53
CA PHE A 391 -3.54 19.25 8.60
C PHE A 391 -2.82 19.62 9.91
N GLU A 392 -1.76 18.89 10.27
CA GLU A 392 -0.93 19.21 11.44
C GLU A 392 -0.25 20.59 11.31
N GLN A 393 0.21 20.95 10.11
CA GLN A 393 0.87 22.24 9.85
C GLN A 393 -0.11 23.42 9.78
N LYS A 394 -1.25 23.24 9.13
CA LYS A 394 -2.23 24.32 8.91
C LYS A 394 -3.28 24.42 10.00
N GLN A 395 -3.53 23.33 10.74
CA GLN A 395 -4.56 23.19 11.75
C GLN A 395 -5.99 23.53 11.22
N ASP A 396 -6.20 23.27 9.93
CA ASP A 396 -7.48 23.52 9.25
C ASP A 396 -8.45 22.34 9.38
N TYR A 397 -7.93 21.12 9.42
CA TYR A 397 -8.71 19.88 9.56
C TYR A 397 -8.13 18.95 10.62
N GLU A 398 -9.00 18.13 11.23
CA GLU A 398 -8.63 16.97 12.03
C GLU A 398 -8.83 15.70 11.19
N TYR A 399 -7.76 14.91 11.01
CA TYR A 399 -7.85 13.62 10.32
C TYR A 399 -8.68 12.63 11.13
N VAL A 400 -9.73 12.07 10.53
CA VAL A 400 -10.59 11.08 11.18
C VAL A 400 -10.31 9.67 10.69
N PHE A 401 -10.24 9.50 9.36
CA PHE A 401 -10.00 8.21 8.72
C PHE A 401 -9.57 8.41 7.27
N GLY A 402 -8.78 7.48 6.74
CA GLY A 402 -8.44 7.44 5.32
C GLY A 402 -8.24 6.02 4.82
N TYR A 403 -8.60 5.80 3.55
CA TYR A 403 -8.44 4.51 2.93
C TYR A 403 -8.26 4.63 1.41
N GLU A 404 -7.69 3.58 0.82
CA GLU A 404 -7.61 3.40 -0.63
C GLU A 404 -8.31 2.10 -1.06
N GLU A 405 -8.74 2.06 -2.31
CA GLU A 405 -9.44 0.91 -2.90
C GLU A 405 -8.63 -0.39 -2.87
N SER A 406 -7.31 -0.27 -2.80
CA SER A 406 -6.36 -1.39 -2.79
C SER A 406 -6.15 -1.98 -1.38
N TYR A 407 -7.23 -2.12 -0.61
CA TYR A 407 -7.31 -2.85 0.66
C TYR A 407 -6.49 -2.25 1.81
N GLY A 408 -6.10 -0.98 1.71
CA GLY A 408 -5.34 -0.29 2.74
C GLY A 408 -6.11 0.85 3.39
N CYS A 409 -6.01 0.97 4.71
CA CYS A 409 -6.55 2.09 5.46
C CYS A 409 -5.65 2.48 6.64
N LEU A 410 -5.94 3.64 7.22
CA LEU A 410 -5.30 4.11 8.43
C LEU A 410 -6.36 4.67 9.39
N VAL A 411 -6.46 4.05 10.56
CA VAL A 411 -7.27 4.52 11.68
C VAL A 411 -6.37 5.33 12.61
N GLY A 412 -6.72 6.59 12.86
CA GLY A 412 -5.90 7.47 13.69
C GLY A 412 -4.64 8.00 12.99
N THR A 413 -3.74 8.60 13.77
CA THR A 413 -2.57 9.33 13.26
C THR A 413 -1.25 8.84 13.86
N HIS A 414 -1.21 7.64 14.43
CA HIS A 414 -0.01 7.04 15.02
C HIS A 414 1.06 6.70 13.95
N ALA A 415 0.62 6.33 12.76
CA ALA A 415 1.42 6.08 11.57
C ALA A 415 1.02 7.04 10.43
N ARG A 416 1.72 6.97 9.29
CA ARG A 416 1.44 7.77 8.08
C ARG A 416 1.40 6.92 6.81
N ASP A 417 1.26 5.63 6.97
CA ASP A 417 1.00 4.67 5.90
C ASP A 417 -0.15 3.75 6.32
N LYS A 418 -0.65 2.96 5.39
CA LYS A 418 -1.66 1.93 5.64
C LYS A 418 -1.26 1.05 6.80
N ASP A 419 -2.20 0.71 7.64
CA ASP A 419 -1.96 -0.12 8.82
C ASP A 419 -2.99 -1.25 8.90
N ALA A 420 -2.59 -2.44 8.44
CA ALA A 420 -3.47 -3.60 8.49
C ALA A 420 -3.68 -4.13 9.91
N VAL A 421 -2.76 -3.87 10.85
CA VAL A 421 -2.94 -4.27 12.25
C VAL A 421 -4.04 -3.42 12.90
N ALA A 422 -4.01 -2.10 12.69
CA ALA A 422 -5.07 -1.20 13.12
C ALA A 422 -6.40 -1.48 12.40
N ALA A 423 -6.34 -1.82 11.09
CA ALA A 423 -7.51 -2.17 10.30
C ALA A 423 -8.18 -3.45 10.81
N VAL A 424 -7.41 -4.49 11.14
CA VAL A 424 -7.92 -5.72 11.77
C VAL A 424 -8.60 -5.40 13.09
N MET A 425 -7.93 -4.63 13.95
CA MET A 425 -8.49 -4.19 15.23
C MET A 425 -9.83 -3.49 15.05
N ALA A 426 -9.87 -2.46 14.20
CA ALA A 426 -11.08 -1.68 13.95
C ALA A 426 -12.21 -2.53 13.34
N LEU A 427 -11.90 -3.40 12.38
CA LEU A 427 -12.93 -4.27 11.77
C LEU A 427 -13.46 -5.31 12.75
N CYS A 428 -12.63 -5.85 13.65
CA CYS A 428 -13.08 -6.74 14.71
C CYS A 428 -13.98 -6.00 15.73
N GLU A 429 -13.69 -4.73 16.01
CA GLU A 429 -14.57 -3.88 16.82
C GLU A 429 -15.92 -3.64 16.12
N VAL A 430 -15.90 -3.32 14.80
CA VAL A 430 -17.14 -3.22 14.01
C VAL A 430 -17.93 -4.53 14.04
N ALA A 431 -17.28 -5.68 13.90
CA ALA A 431 -17.94 -6.98 13.95
C ALA A 431 -18.54 -7.28 15.33
N ALA A 432 -17.84 -6.94 16.41
CA ALA A 432 -18.34 -7.06 17.78
C ALA A 432 -19.57 -6.14 18.01
N TYR A 433 -19.50 -4.90 17.53
CA TYR A 433 -20.61 -3.97 17.59
C TYR A 433 -21.83 -4.47 16.80
N CYS A 434 -21.63 -4.96 15.57
CA CYS A 434 -22.71 -5.55 14.77
C CYS A 434 -23.36 -6.72 15.52
N ARG A 435 -22.54 -7.60 16.10
CA ARG A 435 -23.03 -8.74 16.88
C ARG A 435 -23.85 -8.29 18.10
N HIS A 436 -23.39 -7.28 18.82
CA HIS A 436 -24.12 -6.67 19.94
C HIS A 436 -25.48 -6.12 19.49
N GLN A 437 -25.59 -5.62 18.26
CA GLN A 437 -26.85 -5.21 17.64
C GLN A 437 -27.67 -6.37 17.06
N GLY A 438 -27.19 -7.61 17.13
CA GLY A 438 -27.87 -8.81 16.60
C GLY A 438 -27.80 -8.95 15.07
N ILE A 439 -26.85 -8.28 14.42
CA ILE A 439 -26.62 -8.33 12.96
C ILE A 439 -25.18 -8.77 12.63
N THR A 440 -24.92 -9.07 11.36
CA THR A 440 -23.60 -9.42 10.84
C THR A 440 -22.95 -8.27 10.08
N LEU A 441 -21.65 -8.38 9.74
CA LEU A 441 -20.99 -7.43 8.83
C LEU A 441 -21.69 -7.38 7.44
N CYS A 442 -22.21 -8.52 6.97
CA CYS A 442 -22.96 -8.58 5.71
C CYS A 442 -24.25 -7.79 5.80
N ASP A 443 -24.98 -7.91 6.93
CA ASP A 443 -26.20 -7.13 7.16
C ASP A 443 -25.89 -5.64 7.27
N GLN A 444 -24.80 -5.28 7.96
CA GLN A 444 -24.41 -3.87 8.09
C GLN A 444 -24.01 -3.28 6.72
N MET A 445 -23.29 -4.03 5.87
CA MET A 445 -22.99 -3.57 4.52
C MET A 445 -24.26 -3.37 3.69
N GLU A 446 -25.24 -4.26 3.80
CA GLU A 446 -26.54 -4.11 3.16
C GLU A 446 -27.30 -2.86 3.68
N ASN A 447 -27.26 -2.59 4.99
CA ASN A 447 -27.81 -1.38 5.57
C ASN A 447 -27.18 -0.11 4.96
N LEU A 448 -25.87 -0.11 4.73
CA LEU A 448 -25.18 1.01 4.07
C LEU A 448 -25.62 1.16 2.61
N PHE A 449 -25.74 0.07 1.87
CA PHE A 449 -26.25 0.10 0.49
C PHE A 449 -27.68 0.64 0.43
N GLN A 450 -28.55 0.22 1.34
CA GLN A 450 -29.94 0.72 1.41
C GLN A 450 -29.99 2.21 1.76
N LYS A 451 -29.10 2.67 2.64
CA LYS A 451 -29.05 4.07 3.09
C LYS A 451 -28.46 5.01 2.04
N TYR A 452 -27.36 4.63 1.39
CA TYR A 452 -26.58 5.53 0.53
C TYR A 452 -26.66 5.20 -0.96
N GLY A 453 -27.13 4.02 -1.32
CA GLY A 453 -27.21 3.50 -2.69
C GLY A 453 -26.22 2.35 -2.94
N TYR A 454 -26.50 1.56 -3.97
CA TYR A 454 -25.69 0.39 -4.34
C TYR A 454 -24.53 0.81 -5.23
N TYR A 455 -23.40 1.14 -4.61
CA TYR A 455 -22.16 1.46 -5.31
C TYR A 455 -21.37 0.18 -5.60
N GLN A 456 -20.87 0.06 -6.82
CA GLN A 456 -19.95 -1.02 -7.20
C GLN A 456 -18.80 -0.45 -8.02
N GLU A 457 -17.59 -0.85 -7.68
CA GLU A 457 -16.37 -0.51 -8.40
C GLU A 457 -15.82 -1.71 -9.15
N GLY A 458 -14.98 -1.44 -10.15
CA GLY A 458 -14.25 -2.44 -10.92
C GLY A 458 -12.88 -1.95 -11.32
N LEU A 459 -11.98 -2.91 -11.50
CA LEU A 459 -10.63 -2.67 -12.01
C LEU A 459 -10.38 -3.61 -13.19
N CYS A 460 -10.03 -3.04 -14.34
CA CYS A 460 -9.51 -3.76 -15.48
C CYS A 460 -8.05 -3.39 -15.69
N THR A 461 -7.19 -4.37 -15.91
CA THR A 461 -5.76 -4.16 -16.22
C THR A 461 -5.45 -4.78 -17.57
N VAL A 462 -4.94 -3.96 -18.49
CA VAL A 462 -4.47 -4.40 -19.81
C VAL A 462 -2.95 -4.34 -19.83
N THR A 463 -2.32 -5.46 -20.16
CA THR A 463 -0.85 -5.57 -20.30
C THR A 463 -0.51 -5.64 -21.79
N LEU A 464 0.28 -4.67 -22.25
CA LEU A 464 0.79 -4.61 -23.62
C LEU A 464 2.29 -4.83 -23.59
N LYS A 465 2.77 -5.98 -24.08
CA LYS A 465 4.19 -6.38 -23.93
C LYS A 465 5.16 -5.53 -24.76
N GLY A 466 6.33 -5.29 -24.18
CA GLY A 466 7.49 -4.70 -24.85
C GLY A 466 7.41 -3.19 -25.09
N GLN A 467 8.37 -2.66 -25.83
CA GLN A 467 8.45 -1.22 -26.16
C GLN A 467 7.27 -0.74 -27.02
N GLU A 468 6.76 -1.59 -27.92
CA GLU A 468 5.59 -1.27 -28.73
C GLU A 468 4.35 -1.09 -27.88
N GLY A 469 4.18 -1.94 -26.84
CA GLY A 469 3.09 -1.83 -25.89
C GLY A 469 3.14 -0.51 -25.10
N ALA A 470 4.32 -0.10 -24.64
CA ALA A 470 4.50 1.18 -23.95
C ALA A 470 4.16 2.38 -24.87
N LYS A 471 4.59 2.34 -26.14
CA LYS A 471 4.26 3.38 -27.14
C LYS A 471 2.75 3.41 -27.43
N LYS A 472 2.11 2.25 -27.54
CA LYS A 472 0.64 2.16 -27.75
C LYS A 472 -0.12 2.80 -26.59
N ILE A 473 0.27 2.52 -25.34
CA ILE A 473 -0.32 3.14 -24.13
C ILE A 473 -0.17 4.66 -24.17
N GLN A 474 1.03 5.15 -24.49
CA GLN A 474 1.28 6.59 -24.61
C GLN A 474 0.43 7.24 -25.70
N SER A 475 0.40 6.66 -26.90
CA SER A 475 -0.41 7.16 -28.01
C SER A 475 -1.90 7.20 -27.68
N MET A 476 -2.42 6.17 -27.02
CA MET A 476 -3.81 6.11 -26.57
C MET A 476 -4.12 7.23 -25.57
N MET A 477 -3.26 7.48 -24.60
CA MET A 477 -3.45 8.56 -23.63
C MET A 477 -3.48 9.94 -24.30
N GLU A 478 -2.59 10.18 -25.30
CA GLU A 478 -2.59 11.44 -26.07
C GLU A 478 -3.86 11.57 -26.93
N GLN A 479 -4.27 10.54 -27.64
CA GLN A 479 -5.49 10.56 -28.45
C GLN A 479 -6.74 10.88 -27.62
N ILE A 480 -6.85 10.31 -26.40
CA ILE A 480 -7.98 10.60 -25.50
C ILE A 480 -7.94 12.06 -25.01
N ARG A 481 -6.74 12.63 -24.77
CA ARG A 481 -6.59 14.04 -24.40
C ARG A 481 -7.03 14.99 -25.50
N GLU A 482 -6.61 14.70 -26.73
CA GLU A 482 -6.95 15.51 -27.91
C GLU A 482 -8.43 15.39 -28.28
N ASN A 483 -9.00 14.18 -28.13
CA ASN A 483 -10.35 13.85 -28.55
C ASN A 483 -11.15 13.25 -27.38
N ILE A 484 -11.56 14.10 -26.44
CA ILE A 484 -12.35 13.67 -25.28
C ILE A 484 -13.65 13.02 -25.80
N PRO A 485 -13.91 11.75 -25.47
CA PRO A 485 -15.13 11.06 -25.93
C PRO A 485 -16.39 11.73 -25.33
N GLU A 486 -17.43 11.88 -26.14
CA GLU A 486 -18.72 12.40 -25.66
C GLU A 486 -19.43 11.43 -24.72
N LYS A 487 -19.19 10.13 -24.91
CA LYS A 487 -19.78 9.03 -24.14
C LYS A 487 -18.78 7.92 -23.87
N VAL A 488 -18.90 7.28 -22.70
CA VAL A 488 -18.20 6.05 -22.34
C VAL A 488 -19.24 5.03 -21.90
N GLY A 489 -19.28 3.87 -22.53
CA GLY A 489 -20.30 2.84 -22.24
C GLY A 489 -21.74 3.29 -22.44
N GLY A 490 -21.98 4.21 -23.37
CA GLY A 490 -23.28 4.82 -23.61
C GLY A 490 -23.63 5.97 -22.68
N LEU A 491 -22.90 6.17 -21.56
CA LEU A 491 -23.10 7.25 -20.60
C LEU A 491 -22.40 8.52 -21.06
N LYS A 492 -23.08 9.66 -20.98
CA LYS A 492 -22.54 10.97 -21.35
C LYS A 492 -21.41 11.36 -20.40
N VAL A 493 -20.32 11.92 -20.94
CA VAL A 493 -19.23 12.51 -20.15
C VAL A 493 -19.69 13.89 -19.67
N MET A 494 -19.80 14.06 -18.34
CA MET A 494 -20.21 15.30 -17.69
C MET A 494 -19.00 16.19 -17.40
N ARG A 495 -17.91 15.59 -16.88
CA ARG A 495 -16.63 16.26 -16.62
C ARG A 495 -15.46 15.37 -17.02
N PHE A 496 -14.41 16.01 -17.48
CA PHE A 496 -13.13 15.39 -17.79
C PHE A 496 -12.04 16.04 -16.96
N ARG A 497 -11.19 15.24 -16.31
CA ARG A 497 -10.04 15.72 -15.56
C ARG A 497 -8.76 15.13 -16.15
N ASP A 498 -7.82 15.99 -16.50
CA ASP A 498 -6.47 15.62 -16.89
C ASP A 498 -5.50 16.10 -15.80
N TYR A 499 -4.98 15.16 -15.04
CA TYR A 499 -4.07 15.50 -13.95
C TYR A 499 -2.65 15.84 -14.43
N ARG A 500 -2.27 15.48 -15.67
CA ARG A 500 -0.99 15.88 -16.24
C ARG A 500 -1.00 17.36 -16.61
N GLU A 501 -2.08 17.83 -17.18
CA GLU A 501 -2.23 19.22 -17.61
C GLU A 501 -2.82 20.14 -16.51
N ASP A 502 -3.24 19.54 -15.37
CA ASP A 502 -3.93 20.22 -14.26
C ASP A 502 -5.25 20.89 -14.71
N ILE A 503 -6.06 20.17 -15.49
CA ILE A 503 -7.30 20.68 -16.07
C ILE A 503 -8.50 19.86 -15.60
N VAL A 504 -9.57 20.56 -15.21
CA VAL A 504 -10.94 20.03 -15.10
C VAL A 504 -11.81 20.74 -16.13
N LYS A 505 -12.35 20.01 -17.10
CA LYS A 505 -13.27 20.53 -18.11
C LYS A 505 -14.70 20.06 -17.80
N ASP A 506 -15.60 20.96 -17.58
CA ASP A 506 -17.04 20.68 -17.59
C ASP A 506 -17.48 20.51 -19.05
N CYS A 507 -17.87 19.29 -19.45
CA CYS A 507 -18.20 18.96 -20.84
C CYS A 507 -19.60 19.45 -21.25
N VAL A 508 -20.41 19.90 -20.30
CA VAL A 508 -21.74 20.46 -20.56
C VAL A 508 -21.68 21.96 -20.79
N THR A 509 -20.94 22.69 -19.95
CA THR A 509 -20.85 24.17 -20.00
C THR A 509 -19.60 24.67 -20.74
N GLY A 510 -18.60 23.80 -20.93
CA GLY A 510 -17.31 24.17 -21.50
C GLY A 510 -16.36 24.90 -20.54
N VAL A 511 -16.76 25.15 -19.30
CA VAL A 511 -15.95 25.82 -18.28
C VAL A 511 -14.75 24.94 -17.91
N GLN A 512 -13.59 25.57 -17.77
CA GLN A 512 -12.36 24.91 -17.31
C GLN A 512 -11.91 25.49 -15.97
N THR A 513 -11.42 24.59 -15.10
CA THR A 513 -10.80 24.89 -13.80
C THR A 513 -9.56 24.01 -13.61
N VAL A 514 -8.87 24.12 -12.48
CA VAL A 514 -7.73 23.27 -12.12
C VAL A 514 -8.15 22.09 -11.26
N THR A 515 -7.36 21.01 -11.29
CA THR A 515 -7.58 19.83 -10.43
C THR A 515 -7.18 20.10 -8.97
N GLY A 516 -6.16 20.95 -8.79
CA GLY A 516 -5.58 21.26 -7.48
C GLY A 516 -4.76 20.10 -6.87
N LEU A 517 -4.48 19.05 -7.64
CA LEU A 517 -3.67 17.90 -7.23
C LEU A 517 -2.32 17.89 -7.97
N PRO A 518 -1.32 17.15 -7.46
CA PRO A 518 -0.04 17.02 -8.13
C PRO A 518 -0.18 16.50 -9.57
N ARG A 519 0.72 16.90 -10.44
CA ARG A 519 0.70 16.42 -11.84
C ARG A 519 0.98 14.93 -11.92
N SER A 520 0.14 14.22 -12.67
CA SER A 520 0.23 12.78 -12.88
C SER A 520 -0.40 12.37 -14.20
N ASN A 521 0.15 11.37 -14.87
CA ASN A 521 -0.40 10.86 -16.14
C ASN A 521 -1.68 10.05 -15.91
N VAL A 522 -2.74 10.72 -15.48
CA VAL A 522 -4.05 10.15 -15.14
C VAL A 522 -5.15 10.95 -15.82
N LEU A 523 -6.11 10.25 -16.40
CA LEU A 523 -7.34 10.81 -16.95
C LEU A 523 -8.54 10.29 -16.17
N TYR A 524 -9.48 11.17 -15.87
CA TYR A 524 -10.67 10.83 -15.09
C TYR A 524 -11.93 11.40 -15.75
N PHE A 525 -12.96 10.58 -15.87
CA PHE A 525 -14.24 10.92 -16.47
C PHE A 525 -15.35 10.79 -15.43
N GLU A 526 -16.03 11.88 -15.14
CA GLU A 526 -17.32 11.84 -14.45
C GLU A 526 -18.41 11.65 -15.50
N LEU A 527 -19.21 10.63 -15.32
CA LEU A 527 -20.26 10.24 -16.25
C LEU A 527 -21.65 10.51 -15.68
N GLU A 528 -22.67 10.39 -16.51
CA GLU A 528 -24.07 10.44 -16.04
C GLU A 528 -24.33 9.40 -14.94
N ASN A 529 -25.36 9.65 -14.11
CA ASN A 529 -25.85 8.74 -13.08
C ASN A 529 -24.79 8.38 -12.01
N GLU A 530 -23.93 9.32 -11.65
CA GLU A 530 -22.83 9.15 -10.69
C GLU A 530 -21.82 8.04 -11.08
N ALA A 531 -21.82 7.62 -12.34
CA ALA A 531 -20.80 6.71 -12.85
C ALA A 531 -19.50 7.46 -13.14
N TRP A 532 -18.38 6.74 -13.13
CA TRP A 532 -17.06 7.32 -13.43
C TRP A 532 -16.10 6.28 -13.96
N CYS A 533 -15.09 6.73 -14.68
CA CYS A 533 -13.93 5.91 -14.99
C CYS A 533 -12.63 6.71 -14.91
N CYS A 534 -11.55 6.02 -14.56
CA CYS A 534 -10.21 6.60 -14.44
C CYS A 534 -9.22 5.72 -15.20
N ILE A 535 -8.37 6.35 -16.01
CA ILE A 535 -7.36 5.69 -16.83
C ILE A 535 -5.99 6.06 -16.29
N ARG A 536 -5.19 5.05 -15.90
CA ARG A 536 -3.87 5.25 -15.32
C ARG A 536 -2.86 4.25 -15.89
N PRO A 537 -1.88 4.71 -16.69
CA PRO A 537 -0.74 3.89 -17.06
C PRO A 537 0.13 3.55 -15.84
N SER A 538 0.76 2.37 -15.85
CA SER A 538 1.81 2.05 -14.89
C SER A 538 3.08 2.85 -15.20
N GLY A 539 3.76 3.35 -14.17
CA GLY A 539 5.04 4.06 -14.35
C GLY A 539 6.23 3.12 -14.59
N THR A 540 6.10 1.83 -14.27
CA THR A 540 7.24 0.89 -14.28
C THR A 540 7.07 -0.28 -15.25
N GLU A 541 5.86 -0.57 -15.69
CA GLU A 541 5.53 -1.69 -16.54
C GLU A 541 4.62 -1.25 -17.69
N PRO A 542 4.65 -1.91 -18.87
CA PRO A 542 3.75 -1.60 -19.98
C PRO A 542 2.33 -2.11 -19.70
N LYS A 543 1.72 -1.59 -18.66
CA LYS A 543 0.37 -1.89 -18.18
C LYS A 543 -0.44 -0.60 -18.08
N ILE A 544 -1.74 -0.71 -18.33
CA ILE A 544 -2.70 0.36 -18.08
C ILE A 544 -3.84 -0.17 -17.24
N LYS A 545 -4.25 0.62 -16.27
CA LYS A 545 -5.35 0.32 -15.36
C LYS A 545 -6.53 1.21 -15.66
N PHE A 546 -7.71 0.60 -15.75
CA PHE A 546 -8.99 1.28 -15.86
C PHE A 546 -9.79 1.00 -14.58
N TYR A 547 -9.98 2.03 -13.79
CA TYR A 547 -10.86 1.99 -12.63
C TYR A 547 -12.23 2.50 -13.05
N ILE A 548 -13.28 1.86 -12.58
CA ILE A 548 -14.65 2.26 -12.86
C ILE A 548 -15.47 2.22 -11.58
N GLY A 549 -16.50 3.05 -11.54
CA GLY A 549 -17.51 3.00 -10.49
C GLY A 549 -18.88 3.37 -11.02
N VAL A 550 -19.88 2.73 -10.46
CA VAL A 550 -21.29 2.92 -10.82
C VAL A 550 -22.16 2.97 -9.56
N LYS A 551 -23.34 3.57 -9.68
CA LYS A 551 -24.39 3.54 -8.67
C LYS A 551 -25.63 2.88 -9.25
N GLY A 552 -26.17 1.90 -8.54
CA GLY A 552 -27.41 1.21 -8.87
C GLY A 552 -28.53 1.50 -7.90
N THR A 553 -29.73 1.08 -8.28
CA THR A 553 -30.93 1.07 -7.43
C THR A 553 -31.07 -0.23 -6.64
N SER A 554 -30.28 -1.25 -7.02
CA SER A 554 -30.12 -2.54 -6.35
C SER A 554 -28.74 -3.11 -6.68
N ASP A 555 -28.30 -4.15 -5.97
CA ASP A 555 -27.04 -4.84 -6.22
C ASP A 555 -26.98 -5.41 -7.66
N ALA A 556 -28.09 -6.00 -8.14
CA ALA A 556 -28.19 -6.52 -9.51
C ALA A 556 -28.10 -5.42 -10.57
N ASP A 557 -28.73 -4.26 -10.35
CA ASP A 557 -28.65 -3.11 -11.26
C ASP A 557 -27.23 -2.54 -11.31
N ALA A 558 -26.59 -2.39 -10.14
CA ALA A 558 -25.19 -1.95 -10.08
C ALA A 558 -24.24 -2.93 -10.78
N ALA A 559 -24.45 -4.23 -10.58
CA ALA A 559 -23.63 -5.28 -11.23
C ALA A 559 -23.73 -5.25 -12.76
N GLU A 560 -24.93 -5.06 -13.31
CA GLU A 560 -25.11 -4.95 -14.76
C GLU A 560 -24.49 -3.66 -15.31
N LYS A 561 -24.70 -2.52 -14.68
CA LYS A 561 -24.07 -1.24 -15.05
C LYS A 561 -22.54 -1.35 -15.04
N ARG A 562 -21.98 -1.95 -13.98
CA ARG A 562 -20.53 -2.19 -13.87
C ARG A 562 -20.02 -3.05 -15.03
N LYS A 563 -20.71 -4.14 -15.35
CA LYS A 563 -20.35 -5.03 -16.46
C LYS A 563 -20.34 -4.30 -17.82
N VAL A 564 -21.35 -3.47 -18.08
CA VAL A 564 -21.43 -2.66 -19.30
C VAL A 564 -20.27 -1.67 -19.38
N LEU A 565 -20.00 -0.94 -18.29
CA LEU A 565 -18.93 0.05 -18.26
C LEU A 565 -17.54 -0.60 -18.35
N THR A 566 -17.33 -1.77 -17.71
CA THR A 566 -16.08 -2.54 -17.84
C THR A 566 -15.76 -2.86 -19.29
N LYS A 567 -16.72 -3.44 -20.03
CA LYS A 567 -16.53 -3.75 -21.46
C LYS A 567 -16.21 -2.51 -22.31
N ALA A 568 -16.85 -1.38 -21.97
CA ALA A 568 -16.62 -0.16 -22.71
C ALA A 568 -15.21 0.42 -22.50
N VAL A 569 -14.69 0.36 -21.29
CA VAL A 569 -13.32 0.83 -21.02
C VAL A 569 -12.25 -0.14 -21.54
N GLU A 570 -12.53 -1.45 -21.57
CA GLU A 570 -11.67 -2.44 -22.23
C GLU A 570 -11.50 -2.15 -23.72
N SER A 571 -12.58 -1.79 -24.41
CA SER A 571 -12.54 -1.43 -25.83
C SER A 571 -11.78 -0.11 -26.12
N LEU A 572 -11.53 0.73 -25.12
CA LEU A 572 -10.65 1.89 -25.30
C LEU A 572 -9.18 1.50 -25.41
N ALA A 573 -8.80 0.30 -24.96
CA ALA A 573 -7.42 -0.19 -25.01
C ALA A 573 -7.11 -0.98 -26.31
N GLU A 574 -8.13 -1.33 -27.11
CA GLU A 574 -7.98 -2.01 -28.40
C GLU A 574 -7.67 -1.01 -29.53
#